data_6d80fe24794941f0c7f541a93013d489
#
_entry.id   6d80fe24794941f0c7f541a93013d489
#
_cell.length_a   1.000
_cell.length_b   1.000
_cell.length_c   1.000
_cell.angle_alpha   90.00
_cell.angle_beta   90.00
_cell.angle_gamma   90.00
#
_symmetry.space_group_name_H-M   'P 1'
#
loop_
_entity.id
_entity.type
_entity.pdbx_description
1 polymer ?
#
loop_
_entity_poly.entity_id
_entity_poly.type
_entity_poly.pdbx_seq_one_letter_code
_entity_poly.pdbx_strand_id
1 'polypeptide(L)'
;MCIIHVLFIQYMFLMIEDIMTTNTNDVQQTIYSELGYKSMPFPYTTPATLEAYAALVGVSSPNPNTARVLELGATYGGNIISQALFNPDATFVGIELSQEQVEKGNEVIANAGLTNVSLIQSDIVSIGSEIGTFDYIIAHGVYSWVDDGVKEALLHIIAEHLAADGIAYLSYNT
;
A
#
# COMPACT_ATOMS: atom_id res chain seq x y z
N MET A 1 -7.53 -22.24 0.27
CA MET A 1 -8.67 -21.39 0.72
C MET A 1 -8.04 -20.16 1.33
N CYS A 2 -7.90 -19.07 0.56
CA CYS A 2 -7.22 -17.86 1.01
C CYS A 2 -8.08 -17.18 2.07
N ILE A 3 -7.55 -17.01 3.28
CA ILE A 3 -8.25 -16.31 4.37
C ILE A 3 -7.86 -14.84 4.29
N ILE A 4 -8.75 -14.02 3.76
CA ILE A 4 -8.58 -12.56 3.78
C ILE A 4 -8.92 -12.10 5.20
N HIS A 5 -7.90 -11.73 5.97
CA HIS A 5 -8.10 -11.09 7.27
C HIS A 5 -8.12 -9.58 7.07
N VAL A 6 -9.31 -8.99 7.22
CA VAL A 6 -9.49 -7.54 7.21
C VAL A 6 -9.33 -7.05 8.64
N LEU A 7 -8.26 -6.32 8.92
CA LEU A 7 -8.03 -5.66 10.21
C LEU A 7 -8.65 -4.27 10.19
N PHE A 8 -9.63 -4.04 11.06
CA PHE A 8 -10.24 -2.73 11.31
C PHE A 8 -9.36 -1.90 12.22
N ILE A 9 -8.96 -0.71 11.77
CA ILE A 9 -8.42 0.33 12.66
C ILE A 9 -9.27 1.59 12.49
N GLN A 10 -10.06 1.87 13.50
CA GLN A 10 -10.91 3.05 13.64
C GLN A 10 -10.12 4.15 14.38
N TYR A 11 -9.38 4.99 13.63
CA TYR A 11 -8.86 6.25 14.16
C TYR A 11 -8.57 7.23 13.02
N MET A 12 -9.52 8.10 12.75
CA MET A 12 -9.31 9.50 12.30
C MET A 12 -10.65 10.14 11.90
N PHE A 13 -11.57 10.19 12.83
CA PHE A 13 -12.79 11.01 12.72
C PHE A 13 -12.62 12.23 13.62
N LEU A 14 -12.16 13.36 13.14
CA LEU A 14 -12.38 14.66 13.82
C LEU A 14 -11.91 15.91 13.07
N MET A 15 -11.67 15.88 11.75
CA MET A 15 -11.30 17.13 11.04
C MET A 15 -11.90 17.36 9.65
N ILE A 16 -12.94 16.65 9.20
CA ILE A 16 -13.44 16.83 7.83
C ILE A 16 -14.97 17.01 7.73
N GLU A 17 -15.70 17.30 8.79
CA GLU A 17 -17.17 17.49 8.70
C GLU A 17 -17.62 18.84 8.12
N ASP A 18 -16.74 19.82 7.88
CA ASP A 18 -17.16 21.19 7.48
C ASP A 18 -16.94 21.58 6.01
N ILE A 19 -16.58 20.68 5.10
CA ILE A 19 -16.31 21.02 3.69
C ILE A 19 -17.14 20.18 2.68
N MET A 20 -18.30 19.74 3.03
CA MET A 20 -19.12 18.90 2.14
C MET A 20 -20.27 19.66 1.48
N THR A 21 -19.99 20.60 0.59
CA THR A 21 -20.96 21.01 -0.47
C THR A 21 -20.32 21.76 -1.64
N THR A 22 -19.33 21.20 -2.33
CA THR A 22 -18.96 21.66 -3.69
C THR A 22 -18.25 20.54 -4.43
N ASN A 23 -18.68 20.28 -5.64
CA ASN A 23 -18.22 19.38 -6.70
C ASN A 23 -16.95 18.57 -6.38
N THR A 24 -17.15 17.33 -5.90
CA THR A 24 -16.16 16.54 -5.17
C THR A 24 -14.92 16.11 -5.97
N ASN A 25 -14.99 15.96 -7.28
CA ASN A 25 -13.88 15.43 -8.08
C ASN A 25 -12.77 16.46 -8.37
N ASP A 26 -13.11 17.73 -8.68
CA ASP A 26 -12.12 18.78 -8.95
C ASP A 26 -11.44 19.27 -7.67
N VAL A 27 -12.19 19.30 -6.56
CA VAL A 27 -11.66 19.72 -5.26
C VAL A 27 -10.70 18.66 -4.68
N GLN A 28 -11.01 17.37 -4.85
CA GLN A 28 -10.10 16.30 -4.43
C GLN A 28 -8.77 16.34 -5.20
N GLN A 29 -8.81 16.47 -6.52
CA GLN A 29 -7.57 16.58 -7.32
C GLN A 29 -6.74 17.79 -6.95
N THR A 30 -7.35 18.94 -6.66
CA THR A 30 -6.67 20.16 -6.22
C THR A 30 -6.09 20.01 -4.81
N ILE A 31 -6.80 19.41 -3.86
CA ILE A 31 -6.32 19.17 -2.49
C ILE A 31 -5.11 18.23 -2.49
N TYR A 32 -5.13 17.17 -3.28
CA TYR A 32 -3.99 16.24 -3.40
C TYR A 32 -2.77 16.87 -4.06
N SER A 33 -2.96 17.82 -5.00
CA SER A 33 -1.85 18.50 -5.66
C SER A 33 -1.28 19.69 -4.87
N GLU A 34 -2.11 20.41 -4.10
CA GLU A 34 -1.68 21.63 -3.38
C GLU A 34 -1.24 21.41 -1.94
N LEU A 35 -1.79 20.42 -1.24
CA LEU A 35 -1.43 20.13 0.17
C LEU A 35 -0.25 19.17 0.32
N GLY A 36 0.40 18.74 -0.76
CA GLY A 36 1.57 17.87 -0.74
C GLY A 36 1.36 16.72 0.25
N TYR A 37 0.70 15.63 -0.18
CA TYR A 37 0.50 14.46 0.68
C TYR A 37 1.84 14.05 1.30
N LYS A 38 1.95 14.18 2.61
CA LYS A 38 3.17 13.79 3.32
C LYS A 38 3.26 12.26 3.29
N SER A 39 4.10 11.77 2.40
CA SER A 39 4.44 10.35 2.38
C SER A 39 5.13 9.99 3.70
N MET A 40 4.52 9.11 4.48
CA MET A 40 4.96 8.79 5.85
C MET A 40 4.99 7.27 6.04
N PRO A 41 5.85 6.77 6.96
CA PRO A 41 5.80 5.36 7.36
C PRO A 41 4.55 5.08 8.22
N PHE A 42 3.96 3.90 8.00
CA PHE A 42 2.83 3.37 8.77
C PHE A 42 3.26 2.08 9.48
N PRO A 43 3.73 2.14 10.74
CA PRO A 43 4.29 0.97 11.44
C PRO A 43 3.36 -0.23 11.53
N TYR A 44 2.05 -0.01 11.54
CA TYR A 44 1.04 -1.06 11.60
C TYR A 44 0.83 -1.82 10.28
N THR A 45 1.42 -1.36 9.17
CA THR A 45 1.40 -2.06 7.88
C THR A 45 2.66 -2.88 7.62
N THR A 46 3.64 -2.86 8.53
CA THR A 46 4.88 -3.61 8.33
C THR A 46 4.64 -5.12 8.35
N PRO A 47 5.35 -5.91 7.53
CA PRO A 47 5.26 -7.37 7.56
C PRO A 47 5.36 -7.97 8.95
N ALA A 48 6.28 -7.48 9.79
CA ALA A 48 6.44 -7.95 11.17
C ALA A 48 5.21 -7.68 12.06
N THR A 49 4.55 -6.52 11.89
CA THR A 49 3.31 -6.23 12.61
C THR A 49 2.16 -7.10 12.11
N LEU A 50 2.07 -7.31 10.81
CA LEU A 50 1.04 -8.16 10.20
C LEU A 50 1.23 -9.64 10.59
N GLU A 51 2.48 -10.13 10.65
CA GLU A 51 2.82 -11.45 11.20
C GLU A 51 2.35 -11.59 12.65
N ALA A 52 2.66 -10.59 13.50
CA ALA A 52 2.24 -10.61 14.91
C ALA A 52 0.72 -10.68 15.05
N TYR A 53 -0.03 -9.95 14.22
CA TYR A 53 -1.50 -10.03 14.22
C TYR A 53 -2.02 -11.39 13.74
N ALA A 54 -1.40 -11.97 12.70
CA ALA A 54 -1.73 -13.31 12.23
C ALA A 54 -1.50 -14.37 13.32
N ALA A 55 -0.37 -14.29 14.02
CA ALA A 55 -0.03 -15.17 15.12
C ALA A 55 -1.03 -15.11 16.28
N LEU A 56 -1.54 -13.91 16.62
CA LEU A 56 -2.56 -13.74 17.66
C LEU A 56 -3.87 -14.48 17.35
N VAL A 57 -4.19 -14.66 16.08
CA VAL A 57 -5.40 -15.37 15.64
C VAL A 57 -5.09 -16.80 15.15
N GLY A 58 -3.87 -17.29 15.36
CA GLY A 58 -3.46 -18.66 15.01
C GLY A 58 -3.26 -18.89 13.52
N VAL A 59 -2.99 -17.85 12.74
CA VAL A 59 -2.70 -17.92 11.31
C VAL A 59 -1.18 -17.88 11.10
N SER A 60 -0.66 -18.83 10.31
CA SER A 60 0.75 -18.77 9.85
C SER A 60 0.91 -17.74 8.74
N SER A 61 2.09 -17.15 8.67
CA SER A 61 2.44 -16.15 7.67
C SER A 61 3.88 -16.33 7.20
N PRO A 62 4.25 -15.78 6.02
CA PRO A 62 5.62 -15.77 5.55
C PRO A 62 6.55 -15.00 6.48
N ASN A 63 7.86 -15.36 6.47
CA ASN A 63 8.87 -14.69 7.27
C ASN A 63 9.04 -13.22 6.82
N PRO A 64 8.75 -12.22 7.67
CA PRO A 64 8.82 -10.81 7.31
C PRO A 64 10.21 -10.33 6.90
N ASN A 65 11.27 -10.97 7.39
CA ASN A 65 12.65 -10.54 7.12
C ASN A 65 13.12 -10.87 5.69
N THR A 66 12.46 -11.82 5.02
CA THR A 66 12.81 -12.25 3.65
C THR A 66 11.64 -12.12 2.69
N ALA A 67 10.57 -11.49 3.15
CA ALA A 67 9.32 -11.39 2.42
C ALA A 67 9.44 -10.55 1.14
N ARG A 68 8.58 -10.86 0.18
CA ARG A 68 8.29 -10.01 -0.97
C ARG A 68 7.01 -9.23 -0.71
N VAL A 69 7.12 -7.90 -0.69
CA VAL A 69 6.05 -6.97 -0.28
C VAL A 69 5.60 -6.10 -1.44
N LEU A 70 4.29 -5.98 -1.63
CA LEU A 70 3.67 -5.06 -2.59
C LEU A 70 2.89 -3.99 -1.84
N GLU A 71 3.08 -2.72 -2.19
CA GLU A 71 2.24 -1.61 -1.76
C GLU A 71 1.50 -1.00 -2.96
N LEU A 72 0.18 -0.96 -2.91
CA LEU A 72 -0.70 -0.36 -3.92
C LEU A 72 -1.10 1.05 -3.47
N GLY A 73 -0.82 2.07 -4.32
CA GLY A 73 -0.97 3.48 -3.98
C GLY A 73 0.19 3.97 -3.10
N ALA A 74 1.42 3.67 -3.50
CA ALA A 74 2.61 3.92 -2.69
C ALA A 74 3.01 5.40 -2.57
N THR A 75 2.37 6.30 -3.31
CA THR A 75 2.71 7.73 -3.37
C THR A 75 4.22 7.96 -3.64
N TYR A 76 4.90 8.77 -2.84
CA TYR A 76 6.37 8.96 -2.90
C TYR A 76 7.15 7.81 -2.25
N GLY A 77 6.51 6.73 -1.85
CA GLY A 77 7.14 5.55 -1.25
C GLY A 77 7.55 5.67 0.22
N GLY A 78 7.12 6.71 0.95
CA GLY A 78 7.58 6.93 2.34
C GLY A 78 7.33 5.74 3.27
N ASN A 79 6.26 5.00 3.08
CA ASN A 79 5.99 3.79 3.83
C ASN A 79 6.93 2.65 3.42
N ILE A 80 6.95 2.30 2.13
CA ILE A 80 7.67 1.12 1.64
C ILE A 80 9.19 1.30 1.67
N ILE A 81 9.71 2.52 1.41
CA ILE A 81 11.14 2.83 1.48
C ILE A 81 11.66 2.70 2.93
N SER A 82 10.87 3.20 3.90
CA SER A 82 11.24 3.06 5.31
C SER A 82 11.31 1.60 5.75
N GLN A 83 10.38 0.76 5.27
CA GLN A 83 10.38 -0.67 5.56
C GLN A 83 11.59 -1.37 4.93
N ALA A 84 11.93 -1.04 3.69
CA ALA A 84 13.08 -1.60 2.99
C ALA A 84 14.42 -1.29 3.67
N LEU A 85 14.56 -0.08 4.23
CA LEU A 85 15.76 0.35 4.96
C LEU A 85 16.05 -0.55 6.18
N PHE A 86 14.99 -0.99 6.88
CA PHE A 86 15.13 -1.81 8.09
C PHE A 86 15.08 -3.32 7.83
N ASN A 87 14.76 -3.74 6.60
CA ASN A 87 14.64 -5.16 6.22
C ASN A 87 15.45 -5.44 4.93
N PRO A 88 16.77 -5.47 5.01
CA PRO A 88 17.63 -5.54 3.83
C PRO A 88 17.52 -6.84 3.02
N ASP A 89 17.06 -7.93 3.64
CA ASP A 89 16.88 -9.23 2.98
C ASP A 89 15.47 -9.43 2.38
N ALA A 90 14.53 -8.55 2.70
CA ALA A 90 13.21 -8.51 2.09
C ALA A 90 13.19 -7.63 0.82
N THR A 91 12.25 -7.86 -0.08
CA THR A 91 12.10 -7.06 -1.30
C THR A 91 10.76 -6.34 -1.33
N PHE A 92 10.77 -5.10 -1.84
CA PHE A 92 9.63 -4.21 -1.78
C PHE A 92 9.33 -3.61 -3.16
N VAL A 93 8.06 -3.64 -3.55
CA VAL A 93 7.55 -3.04 -4.78
C VAL A 93 6.40 -2.12 -4.44
N GLY A 94 6.48 -0.86 -4.84
CA GLY A 94 5.38 0.10 -4.72
C GLY A 94 4.79 0.40 -6.10
N ILE A 95 3.48 0.37 -6.23
CA ILE A 95 2.75 0.79 -7.43
C ILE A 95 2.09 2.14 -7.14
N GLU A 96 2.29 3.07 -8.05
CA GLU A 96 1.71 4.41 -7.96
C GLU A 96 1.33 4.92 -9.36
N LEU A 97 0.18 5.61 -9.47
CA LEU A 97 -0.33 6.15 -10.72
C LEU A 97 0.45 7.40 -11.18
N SER A 98 0.86 8.23 -10.23
CA SER A 98 1.55 9.49 -10.49
C SER A 98 3.01 9.27 -10.87
N GLN A 99 3.37 9.53 -12.13
CA GLN A 99 4.75 9.48 -12.60
C GLN A 99 5.68 10.38 -11.78
N GLU A 100 5.25 11.60 -11.45
CA GLU A 100 6.04 12.55 -10.65
C GLU A 100 6.38 11.98 -9.27
N GLN A 101 5.41 11.32 -8.61
CA GLN A 101 5.62 10.72 -7.29
C GLN A 101 6.58 9.54 -7.37
N VAL A 102 6.46 8.71 -8.39
CA VAL A 102 7.36 7.57 -8.65
C VAL A 102 8.78 8.04 -8.92
N GLU A 103 8.97 9.05 -9.77
CA GLU A 103 10.29 9.60 -10.08
C GLU A 103 10.98 10.13 -8.82
N LYS A 104 10.28 10.98 -8.04
CA LYS A 104 10.81 11.51 -6.77
C LYS A 104 11.10 10.42 -5.73
N GLY A 105 10.23 9.43 -5.61
CA GLY A 105 10.46 8.30 -4.73
C GLY A 105 11.67 7.46 -5.13
N ASN A 106 11.84 7.18 -6.42
CA ASN A 106 13.02 6.47 -6.93
C ASN A 106 14.31 7.29 -6.80
N GLU A 107 14.27 8.63 -6.85
CA GLU A 107 15.42 9.48 -6.49
C GLU A 107 15.82 9.29 -5.00
N VAL A 108 14.84 9.22 -4.10
CA VAL A 108 15.10 8.95 -2.67
C VAL A 108 15.73 7.57 -2.50
N ILE A 109 15.21 6.54 -3.16
CA ILE A 109 15.74 5.17 -3.14
C ILE A 109 17.21 5.17 -3.58
N ALA A 110 17.51 5.81 -4.72
CA ALA A 110 18.85 5.88 -5.26
C ALA A 110 19.82 6.63 -4.31
N ASN A 111 19.39 7.77 -3.76
CA ASN A 111 20.19 8.57 -2.83
C ASN A 111 20.45 7.84 -1.50
N ALA A 112 19.51 6.97 -1.08
CA ALA A 112 19.68 6.13 0.10
C ALA A 112 20.53 4.88 -0.16
N GLY A 113 20.89 4.60 -1.42
CA GLY A 113 21.64 3.39 -1.81
C GLY A 113 20.88 2.09 -1.63
N LEU A 114 19.55 2.14 -1.61
CA LEU A 114 18.71 0.94 -1.45
C LEU A 114 18.60 0.18 -2.78
N THR A 115 18.73 -1.15 -2.70
CA THR A 115 18.64 -2.04 -3.86
C THR A 115 17.49 -3.05 -3.78
N ASN A 116 16.79 -3.05 -2.65
CA ASN A 116 15.73 -4.00 -2.33
C ASN A 116 14.32 -3.38 -2.40
N VAL A 117 14.18 -2.18 -2.95
CA VAL A 117 12.90 -1.50 -3.14
C VAL A 117 12.86 -0.79 -4.48
N SER A 118 11.67 -0.73 -5.10
CA SER A 118 11.41 0.02 -6.32
C SER A 118 9.99 0.58 -6.32
N LEU A 119 9.81 1.75 -6.94
CA LEU A 119 8.50 2.28 -7.28
C LEU A 119 8.28 2.15 -8.78
N ILE A 120 7.10 1.67 -9.16
CA ILE A 120 6.69 1.45 -10.54
C ILE A 120 5.47 2.32 -10.83
N GLN A 121 5.55 3.11 -11.89
CA GLN A 121 4.39 3.86 -12.38
C GLN A 121 3.45 2.89 -13.12
N SER A 122 2.27 2.71 -12.56
CA SER A 122 1.21 1.93 -13.21
C SER A 122 -0.16 2.30 -12.66
N ASP A 123 -1.17 2.18 -13.50
CA ASP A 123 -2.55 2.15 -13.05
C ASP A 123 -2.85 0.77 -12.43
N ILE A 124 -3.49 0.75 -11.26
CA ILE A 124 -3.86 -0.49 -10.56
C ILE A 124 -4.70 -1.41 -11.46
N VAL A 125 -5.60 -0.86 -12.28
CA VAL A 125 -6.43 -1.65 -13.19
C VAL A 125 -5.65 -2.28 -14.36
N SER A 126 -4.42 -1.84 -14.59
CA SER A 126 -3.56 -2.32 -15.67
C SER A 126 -2.51 -3.34 -15.22
N ILE A 127 -2.49 -3.68 -13.93
CA ILE A 127 -1.52 -4.65 -13.39
C ILE A 127 -1.88 -6.05 -13.88
N GLY A 128 -0.92 -6.71 -14.51
CA GLY A 128 -1.04 -8.09 -14.98
C GLY A 128 -0.20 -9.07 -14.16
N SER A 129 -0.21 -10.32 -14.61
CA SER A 129 0.47 -11.43 -13.92
C SER A 129 2.00 -11.32 -13.86
N GLU A 130 2.58 -10.40 -14.62
CA GLU A 130 4.02 -10.16 -14.71
C GLU A 130 4.66 -9.67 -13.41
N ILE A 131 3.89 -9.05 -12.50
CA ILE A 131 4.42 -8.61 -11.21
C ILE A 131 4.74 -9.76 -10.26
N GLY A 132 4.20 -10.96 -10.55
CA GLY A 132 4.43 -12.19 -9.79
C GLY A 132 3.66 -12.24 -8.47
N THR A 133 4.16 -13.03 -7.51
CA THR A 133 3.48 -13.32 -6.23
C THR A 133 4.18 -12.58 -5.09
N PHE A 134 3.40 -12.18 -4.07
CA PHE A 134 3.86 -11.44 -2.91
C PHE A 134 3.42 -12.12 -1.62
N ASP A 135 4.28 -12.04 -0.61
CA ASP A 135 4.02 -12.55 0.73
C ASP A 135 3.10 -11.61 1.52
N TYR A 136 3.26 -10.30 1.28
CA TYR A 136 2.43 -9.26 1.87
C TYR A 136 1.97 -8.27 0.80
N ILE A 137 0.67 -7.96 0.79
CA ILE A 137 0.09 -6.93 -0.09
C ILE A 137 -0.57 -5.87 0.79
N ILE A 138 -0.16 -4.61 0.62
CA ILE A 138 -0.60 -3.47 1.41
C ILE A 138 -1.35 -2.50 0.50
N ALA A 139 -2.57 -2.11 0.87
CA ALA A 139 -3.31 -1.00 0.26
C ALA A 139 -3.84 -0.10 1.39
N HIS A 140 -3.00 0.89 1.76
CA HIS A 140 -3.32 1.82 2.84
C HIS A 140 -3.83 3.15 2.31
N GLY A 141 -5.04 3.54 2.74
CA GLY A 141 -5.63 4.83 2.37
C GLY A 141 -6.06 4.95 0.89
N VAL A 142 -6.29 3.83 0.20
CA VAL A 142 -6.68 3.82 -1.23
C VAL A 142 -8.15 3.47 -1.41
N TYR A 143 -8.60 2.36 -0.84
CA TYR A 143 -9.89 1.73 -1.15
C TYR A 143 -11.11 2.65 -1.02
N SER A 144 -11.14 3.52 -0.01
CA SER A 144 -12.26 4.43 0.23
C SER A 144 -12.31 5.64 -0.72
N TRP A 145 -11.26 5.86 -1.51
CA TRP A 145 -11.08 7.07 -2.31
C TRP A 145 -11.10 6.83 -3.82
N VAL A 146 -11.29 5.59 -4.23
CA VAL A 146 -11.29 5.17 -5.63
C VAL A 146 -12.68 4.69 -6.05
N ASP A 147 -12.95 4.68 -7.36
CA ASP A 147 -14.17 4.15 -7.92
C ASP A 147 -14.28 2.62 -7.81
N ASP A 148 -15.45 2.09 -8.10
CA ASP A 148 -15.73 0.66 -7.91
C ASP A 148 -14.88 -0.23 -8.83
N GLY A 149 -14.52 0.24 -10.04
CA GLY A 149 -13.64 -0.51 -10.94
C GLY A 149 -12.24 -0.69 -10.36
N VAL A 150 -11.68 0.35 -9.73
CA VAL A 150 -10.38 0.27 -9.03
C VAL A 150 -10.48 -0.58 -7.77
N LYS A 151 -11.61 -0.52 -7.02
CA LYS A 151 -11.84 -1.39 -5.86
C LYS A 151 -11.84 -2.87 -6.26
N GLU A 152 -12.54 -3.21 -7.36
CA GLU A 152 -12.55 -4.58 -7.88
C GLU A 152 -11.16 -5.02 -8.33
N ALA A 153 -10.41 -4.16 -9.01
CA ALA A 153 -9.02 -4.44 -9.42
C ALA A 153 -8.10 -4.68 -8.21
N LEU A 154 -8.21 -3.88 -7.14
CA LEU A 154 -7.47 -4.09 -5.90
C LEU A 154 -7.72 -5.47 -5.29
N LEU A 155 -8.99 -5.87 -5.19
CA LEU A 155 -9.36 -7.18 -4.65
C LEU A 155 -8.89 -8.33 -5.57
N HIS A 156 -8.93 -8.11 -6.89
CA HIS A 156 -8.45 -9.07 -7.88
C HIS A 156 -6.94 -9.27 -7.79
N ILE A 157 -6.17 -8.18 -7.68
CA ILE A 157 -4.72 -8.22 -7.47
C ILE A 157 -4.38 -9.00 -6.19
N ILE A 158 -5.08 -8.73 -5.09
CA ILE A 158 -4.88 -9.49 -3.84
C ILE A 158 -5.15 -10.98 -4.07
N ALA A 159 -6.25 -11.33 -4.75
CA ALA A 159 -6.62 -12.72 -4.99
C ALA A 159 -5.62 -13.47 -5.89
N GLU A 160 -5.04 -12.81 -6.89
CA GLU A 160 -4.14 -13.45 -7.88
C GLU A 160 -2.67 -13.43 -7.46
N HIS A 161 -2.25 -12.38 -6.74
CA HIS A 161 -0.84 -12.14 -6.44
C HIS A 161 -0.43 -12.41 -5.00
N LEU A 162 -1.37 -12.72 -4.10
CA LEU A 162 -1.04 -13.08 -2.73
C LEU A 162 -0.58 -14.54 -2.66
N ALA A 163 0.54 -14.79 -1.98
CA ALA A 163 1.01 -16.15 -1.68
C ALA A 163 -0.05 -16.94 -0.88
N ALA A 164 0.03 -18.27 -0.92
CA ALA A 164 -0.98 -19.15 -0.31
C ALA A 164 -1.11 -18.94 1.21
N ASP A 165 -0.03 -18.56 1.88
CA ASP A 165 0.06 -18.20 3.31
C ASP A 165 0.30 -16.69 3.52
N GLY A 166 0.19 -15.90 2.45
CA GLY A 166 0.41 -14.45 2.46
C GLY A 166 -0.67 -13.69 3.22
N ILE A 167 -0.36 -12.43 3.56
CA ILE A 167 -1.26 -11.53 4.27
C ILE A 167 -1.51 -10.28 3.44
N ALA A 168 -2.78 -9.93 3.26
CA ALA A 168 -3.19 -8.67 2.68
C ALA A 168 -3.68 -7.71 3.76
N TYR A 169 -3.21 -6.46 3.71
CA TYR A 169 -3.70 -5.35 4.50
C TYR A 169 -4.44 -4.37 3.60
N LEU A 170 -5.73 -4.17 3.87
CA LEU A 170 -6.58 -3.22 3.17
C LEU A 170 -7.26 -2.30 4.18
N SER A 171 -6.97 -1.00 4.15
CA SER A 171 -7.68 -0.03 4.98
C SER A 171 -8.85 0.61 4.23
N TYR A 172 -9.95 0.84 4.95
CA TYR A 172 -11.11 1.55 4.41
C TYR A 172 -11.85 2.30 5.53
N ASN A 173 -12.55 3.35 5.14
CA ASN A 173 -13.40 4.13 6.05
C ASN A 173 -14.79 3.50 6.12
N THR A 174 -15.38 3.50 7.31
CA THR A 174 -16.74 3.02 7.57
C THR A 174 -17.66 4.17 7.95
#